data_20786c7afdf1f3245f189a69bb7cfae2
#
_entry.id   20786c7afdf1f3245f189a69bb7cfae2
#
_cell.length_a   1.000
_cell.length_b   1.000
_cell.length_c   1.000
_cell.angle_alpha   90.00
_cell.angle_beta   90.00
_cell.angle_gamma   90.00
#
_symmetry.space_group_name_H-M   'P 1'
#
loop_
_entity.id
_entity.type
_entity.pdbx_description
1 polymer ?
#
loop_
_entity_poly.entity_id
_entity_poly.type
_entity_poly.pdbx_seq_one_letter_code
_entity_poly.pdbx_strand_id
1 'polypeptide(L)'
;MSMLSLQNVSKQFGETRIIRDVSLDITPGERHAIIGPNGAGKSTLFHLISGKYQPTSGKILFRNEEIQGKTPFAIARLGLARSFQVTNIFPRLSVFENIRCGLLWKEGFGYSFWHLLGRQGELNAKARDLLVEIGLADRADYPAGELAYAQQRALELGIAIASGADLIMLDEPVAGMSHSEAESAVALIRKITEGKTLIMVEHDMNIVFDVADRISVLVYGEIIASDTPTAIRANPKVQEAYLGEVPTASTDSISDEKPEDIDGA
;
A
#
# COMPACT_ATOMS: atom_id res chain seq x y z
N MET A 1 7.41 10.36 18.91
CA MET A 1 6.34 11.10 18.19
C MET A 1 5.85 10.17 17.10
N SER A 2 4.52 10.02 16.95
CA SER A 2 3.90 9.18 15.91
C SER A 2 3.87 9.91 14.57
N MET A 3 4.10 9.22 13.46
CA MET A 3 3.85 9.72 12.11
C MET A 3 2.36 9.74 11.81
N LEU A 4 1.68 8.64 12.13
CA LEU A 4 0.22 8.49 12.05
C LEU A 4 -0.29 7.90 13.35
N SER A 5 -1.37 8.47 13.90
CA SER A 5 -2.05 7.95 15.10
C SER A 5 -3.55 7.88 14.85
N LEU A 6 -4.10 6.70 15.03
CA LEU A 6 -5.55 6.48 15.07
C LEU A 6 -5.95 6.28 16.53
N GLN A 7 -6.95 7.00 16.99
CA GLN A 7 -7.41 7.00 18.37
C GLN A 7 -8.91 6.67 18.41
N ASN A 8 -9.23 5.44 18.78
CA ASN A 8 -10.61 4.89 18.88
C ASN A 8 -11.46 5.17 17.64
N VAL A 9 -10.83 5.01 16.46
CA VAL A 9 -11.47 5.30 15.17
C VAL A 9 -12.53 4.27 14.88
N SER A 10 -13.75 4.74 14.60
CA SER A 10 -14.87 3.90 14.19
C SER A 10 -15.51 4.41 12.92
N LYS A 11 -16.06 3.48 12.11
CA LYS A 11 -16.81 3.81 10.90
C LYS A 11 -18.03 2.93 10.76
N GLN A 12 -19.17 3.58 10.58
CA GLN A 12 -20.47 2.96 10.33
C GLN A 12 -21.04 3.46 9.00
N PHE A 13 -21.68 2.58 8.24
CA PHE A 13 -22.47 2.89 7.06
C PHE A 13 -23.91 2.38 7.29
N GLY A 14 -24.86 3.30 7.42
CA GLY A 14 -26.20 2.94 7.88
C GLY A 14 -26.13 2.27 9.25
N GLU A 15 -26.63 1.06 9.36
CA GLU A 15 -26.59 0.27 10.61
C GLU A 15 -25.34 -0.62 10.73
N THR A 16 -24.55 -0.76 9.66
CA THR A 16 -23.41 -1.65 9.64
C THR A 16 -22.14 -0.97 10.11
N ARG A 17 -21.56 -1.43 11.20
CA ARG A 17 -20.28 -0.95 11.75
C ARG A 17 -19.12 -1.74 11.14
N ILE A 18 -18.32 -1.09 10.30
CA ILE A 18 -17.21 -1.70 9.55
C ILE A 18 -15.88 -1.58 10.30
N ILE A 19 -15.62 -0.44 10.95
CA ILE A 19 -14.44 -0.21 11.78
C ILE A 19 -14.92 0.06 13.21
N ARG A 20 -14.27 -0.59 14.19
CA ARG A 20 -14.68 -0.61 15.59
C ARG A 20 -13.52 -0.25 16.51
N ASP A 21 -13.51 0.99 16.99
CA ASP A 21 -12.58 1.51 18.00
C ASP A 21 -11.09 1.21 17.72
N VAL A 22 -10.69 1.29 16.43
CA VAL A 22 -9.33 1.03 16.01
C VAL A 22 -8.40 2.09 16.56
N SER A 23 -7.40 1.64 17.31
CA SER A 23 -6.28 2.46 17.78
C SER A 23 -4.98 1.88 17.25
N LEU A 24 -4.15 2.72 16.62
CA LEU A 24 -2.90 2.32 15.98
C LEU A 24 -1.96 3.51 15.92
N ASP A 25 -0.71 3.30 16.34
CA ASP A 25 0.37 4.26 16.22
C ASP A 25 1.45 3.73 15.29
N ILE A 26 1.84 4.55 14.31
CA ILE A 26 2.89 4.25 13.34
C ILE A 26 4.00 5.29 13.50
N THR A 27 5.23 4.83 13.69
CA THR A 27 6.38 5.69 13.92
C THR A 27 7.01 6.19 12.61
N PRO A 28 7.72 7.34 12.62
CA PRO A 28 8.45 7.78 11.43
C PRO A 28 9.49 6.74 10.98
N GLY A 29 9.51 6.46 9.67
CA GLY A 29 10.43 5.49 9.07
C GLY A 29 9.98 4.03 9.17
N GLU A 30 8.87 3.75 9.85
CA GLU A 30 8.33 2.39 10.02
C GLU A 30 7.64 1.92 8.73
N ARG A 31 7.89 0.68 8.34
CA ARG A 31 7.11 -0.04 7.32
C ARG A 31 6.08 -0.92 7.99
N HIS A 32 4.83 -0.49 7.95
CA HIS A 32 3.71 -1.12 8.65
C HIS A 32 2.78 -1.82 7.67
N ALA A 33 2.53 -3.11 7.86
CA ALA A 33 1.53 -3.85 7.10
C ALA A 33 0.23 -3.99 7.88
N ILE A 34 -0.91 -3.85 7.20
CA ILE A 34 -2.24 -4.16 7.73
C ILE A 34 -2.76 -5.36 6.97
N ILE A 35 -2.89 -6.48 7.68
CA ILE A 35 -3.40 -7.73 7.13
C ILE A 35 -4.74 -8.09 7.76
N GLY A 36 -5.42 -9.05 7.18
CA GLY A 36 -6.71 -9.56 7.69
C GLY A 36 -7.54 -10.21 6.58
N PRO A 37 -8.56 -10.97 6.93
CA PRO A 37 -9.44 -11.64 5.99
C PRO A 37 -10.20 -10.66 5.08
N ASN A 38 -10.83 -11.20 4.04
CA ASN A 38 -11.68 -10.41 3.16
C ASN A 38 -12.87 -9.86 3.95
N GLY A 39 -13.22 -8.60 3.73
CA GLY A 39 -14.27 -7.93 4.48
C GLY A 39 -13.87 -7.44 5.89
N ALA A 40 -12.64 -7.64 6.34
CA ALA A 40 -12.17 -7.18 7.65
C ALA A 40 -12.21 -5.65 7.85
N GLY A 41 -12.30 -4.86 6.76
CA GLY A 41 -12.35 -3.41 6.83
C GLY A 41 -11.06 -2.70 6.39
N LYS A 42 -10.05 -3.43 5.87
CA LYS A 42 -8.74 -2.88 5.46
C LYS A 42 -8.86 -1.67 4.52
N SER A 43 -9.56 -1.82 3.40
CA SER A 43 -9.76 -0.73 2.43
C SER A 43 -10.57 0.44 3.04
N THR A 44 -11.52 0.15 3.95
CA THR A 44 -12.25 1.19 4.67
C THR A 44 -11.31 2.00 5.58
N LEU A 45 -10.40 1.33 6.29
CA LEU A 45 -9.40 1.99 7.13
C LEU A 45 -8.47 2.88 6.28
N PHE A 46 -8.01 2.39 5.13
CA PHE A 46 -7.24 3.18 4.17
C PHE A 46 -8.02 4.41 3.65
N HIS A 47 -9.33 4.25 3.39
CA HIS A 47 -10.18 5.36 2.98
C HIS A 47 -10.36 6.41 4.09
N LEU A 48 -10.39 5.99 5.35
CA LEU A 48 -10.45 6.91 6.49
C LEU A 48 -9.16 7.70 6.64
N ILE A 49 -8.00 7.04 6.59
CA ILE A 49 -6.69 7.67 6.70
C ILE A 49 -6.45 8.68 5.55
N SER A 50 -6.85 8.31 4.34
CA SER A 50 -6.68 9.19 3.16
C SER A 50 -7.75 10.27 3.00
N GLY A 51 -8.71 10.38 3.94
CA GLY A 51 -9.76 11.39 3.94
C GLY A 51 -10.89 11.17 2.93
N LYS A 52 -10.90 10.03 2.21
CA LYS A 52 -12.00 9.66 1.30
C LYS A 52 -13.30 9.41 2.05
N TYR A 53 -13.20 8.84 3.27
CA TYR A 53 -14.31 8.70 4.21
C TYR A 53 -14.00 9.44 5.50
N GLN A 54 -15.05 9.95 6.15
CA GLN A 54 -14.94 10.53 7.48
C GLN A 54 -15.22 9.44 8.52
N PRO A 55 -14.48 9.39 9.64
CA PRO A 55 -14.80 8.51 10.76
C PRO A 55 -16.16 8.91 11.37
N THR A 56 -16.86 7.93 11.92
CA THR A 56 -18.09 8.18 12.69
C THR A 56 -17.75 8.68 14.10
N SER A 57 -16.62 8.17 14.66
CA SER A 57 -16.06 8.62 15.94
C SER A 57 -14.56 8.35 15.96
N GLY A 58 -13.87 8.93 16.96
CA GLY A 58 -12.43 8.85 17.12
C GLY A 58 -11.68 9.94 16.36
N LYS A 59 -10.34 9.88 16.43
CA LYS A 59 -9.45 10.88 15.83
C LYS A 59 -8.38 10.21 14.98
N ILE A 60 -8.01 10.89 13.90
CA ILE A 60 -6.89 10.51 13.04
C ILE A 60 -5.90 11.69 13.03
N LEU A 61 -4.69 11.45 13.51
CA LEU A 61 -3.65 12.45 13.55
C LEU A 61 -2.51 12.06 12.62
N PHE A 62 -2.07 12.99 11.80
CA PHE A 62 -0.86 12.90 11.00
C PHE A 62 0.13 13.95 11.48
N ARG A 63 1.31 13.52 11.98
CA ARG A 63 2.31 14.41 12.62
C ARG A 63 1.71 15.27 13.74
N ASN A 64 0.85 14.66 14.57
CA ASN A 64 0.09 15.31 15.66
C ASN A 64 -0.96 16.35 15.20
N GLU A 65 -1.21 16.51 13.91
CA GLU A 65 -2.28 17.36 13.37
C GLU A 65 -3.51 16.48 13.04
N GLU A 66 -4.68 16.87 13.53
CA GLU A 66 -5.94 16.20 13.20
C GLU A 66 -6.25 16.36 11.70
N ILE A 67 -6.43 15.22 11.01
CA ILE A 67 -6.70 15.20 9.55
C ILE A 67 -8.13 14.80 9.20
N GLN A 68 -8.93 14.29 10.15
CA GLN A 68 -10.35 14.05 9.90
C GLN A 68 -11.06 15.38 9.55
N GLY A 69 -11.96 15.32 8.56
CA GLY A 69 -12.61 16.49 8.00
C GLY A 69 -11.84 17.19 6.89
N LYS A 70 -10.55 16.90 6.72
CA LYS A 70 -9.78 17.40 5.58
C LYS A 70 -10.11 16.62 4.30
N THR A 71 -10.01 17.28 3.16
CA THR A 71 -10.12 16.61 1.86
C THR A 71 -8.88 15.76 1.56
N PRO A 72 -8.98 14.71 0.71
CA PRO A 72 -7.82 13.91 0.29
C PRO A 72 -6.68 14.77 -0.28
N PHE A 73 -7.04 15.82 -1.02
CA PHE A 73 -6.10 16.79 -1.56
C PHE A 73 -5.34 17.55 -0.45
N ALA A 74 -6.03 18.01 0.59
CA ALA A 74 -5.41 18.70 1.71
C ALA A 74 -4.47 17.75 2.48
N ILE A 75 -4.86 16.49 2.67
CA ILE A 75 -4.06 15.47 3.33
C ILE A 75 -2.80 15.13 2.49
N ALA A 76 -2.93 15.02 1.18
CA ALA A 76 -1.80 14.81 0.29
C ALA A 76 -0.77 15.96 0.39
N ARG A 77 -1.24 17.21 0.55
CA ARG A 77 -0.37 18.38 0.77
C ARG A 77 0.41 18.35 2.10
N LEU A 78 -0.10 17.64 3.08
CA LEU A 78 0.62 17.44 4.34
C LEU A 78 1.77 16.41 4.20
N GLY A 79 1.85 15.70 3.08
CA GLY A 79 2.90 14.72 2.81
C GLY A 79 2.44 13.25 2.96
N LEU A 80 1.14 12.97 2.85
CA LEU A 80 0.59 11.63 2.80
C LEU A 80 0.20 11.27 1.36
N ALA A 81 0.94 10.37 0.71
CA ALA A 81 0.59 9.85 -0.61
C ALA A 81 -0.11 8.49 -0.47
N ARG A 82 -1.10 8.26 -1.31
CA ARG A 82 -1.77 6.96 -1.43
C ARG A 82 -1.73 6.48 -2.87
N SER A 83 -1.28 5.23 -3.10
CA SER A 83 -1.57 4.53 -4.34
C SER A 83 -3.00 3.99 -4.30
N PHE A 84 -3.63 3.91 -5.46
CA PHE A 84 -5.00 3.39 -5.59
C PHE A 84 -4.96 2.01 -6.26
N GLN A 85 -5.99 1.18 -6.03
CA GLN A 85 -6.15 -0.10 -6.74
C GLN A 85 -6.19 0.07 -8.27
N VAL A 86 -6.73 1.20 -8.75
CA VAL A 86 -6.66 1.61 -10.16
C VAL A 86 -5.51 2.60 -10.31
N THR A 87 -4.60 2.34 -11.23
CA THR A 87 -3.43 3.19 -11.51
C THR A 87 -3.84 4.65 -11.73
N ASN A 88 -3.28 5.54 -10.91
CA ASN A 88 -3.64 6.96 -10.94
C ASN A 88 -2.52 7.77 -11.63
N ILE A 89 -2.33 7.48 -12.92
CA ILE A 89 -1.37 8.15 -13.80
C ILE A 89 -2.11 9.02 -14.81
N PHE A 90 -1.41 9.95 -15.44
CA PHE A 90 -1.92 10.69 -16.60
C PHE A 90 -1.58 9.90 -17.88
N PRO A 91 -2.50 9.07 -18.42
CA PRO A 91 -2.16 8.08 -19.44
C PRO A 91 -1.75 8.69 -20.79
N ARG A 92 -2.17 9.93 -21.06
CA ARG A 92 -1.85 10.66 -22.29
C ARG A 92 -0.54 11.47 -22.20
N LEU A 93 -0.03 11.68 -21.00
CA LEU A 93 1.27 12.32 -20.78
C LEU A 93 2.37 11.27 -20.87
N SER A 94 3.58 11.70 -21.23
CA SER A 94 4.74 10.83 -21.18
C SER A 94 5.07 10.41 -19.73
N VAL A 95 5.82 9.34 -19.58
CA VAL A 95 6.34 8.86 -18.30
C VAL A 95 7.11 9.97 -17.59
N PHE A 96 7.95 10.70 -18.34
CA PHE A 96 8.70 11.84 -17.82
C PHE A 96 7.80 12.98 -17.33
N GLU A 97 6.75 13.33 -18.08
CA GLU A 97 5.81 14.38 -17.68
C GLU A 97 5.00 13.99 -16.44
N ASN A 98 4.66 12.73 -16.29
CA ASN A 98 4.01 12.22 -15.08
C ASN A 98 4.87 12.48 -13.82
N ILE A 99 6.16 12.14 -13.87
CA ILE A 99 7.09 12.42 -12.75
C ILE A 99 7.23 13.92 -12.52
N ARG A 100 7.34 14.72 -13.58
CA ARG A 100 7.40 16.18 -13.47
C ARG A 100 6.17 16.78 -12.77
N CYS A 101 4.98 16.26 -13.04
CA CYS A 101 3.76 16.70 -12.34
C CYS A 101 3.88 16.50 -10.82
N GLY A 102 4.44 15.37 -10.38
CA GLY A 102 4.71 15.12 -8.96
C GLY A 102 5.69 16.13 -8.35
N LEU A 103 6.81 16.39 -9.05
CA LEU A 103 7.84 17.33 -8.60
C LEU A 103 7.33 18.77 -8.52
N LEU A 104 6.56 19.21 -9.50
CA LEU A 104 5.95 20.55 -9.51
C LEU A 104 5.04 20.77 -8.29
N TRP A 105 4.37 19.72 -7.87
CA TRP A 105 3.52 19.75 -6.69
C TRP A 105 4.32 20.02 -5.40
N LYS A 106 5.44 19.33 -5.22
CA LYS A 106 6.33 19.49 -4.06
C LYS A 106 6.89 20.89 -3.92
N GLU A 107 7.33 21.49 -5.05
CA GLU A 107 7.98 22.78 -5.08
C GLU A 107 6.99 23.94 -4.88
N GLY A 108 5.69 23.66 -4.67
CA GLY A 108 4.68 24.68 -4.42
C GLY A 108 4.40 25.60 -5.62
N PHE A 109 4.77 25.17 -6.82
CA PHE A 109 4.51 25.88 -8.07
C PHE A 109 3.01 25.87 -8.43
N GLY A 110 2.15 26.27 -7.54
CA GLY A 110 0.80 26.67 -7.92
C GLY A 110 0.88 27.56 -9.17
N TYR A 111 -0.05 28.07 -9.71
CA TYR A 111 -0.21 28.88 -10.93
C TYR A 111 0.86 29.94 -11.29
N SER A 112 2.09 29.90 -10.75
CA SER A 112 3.16 30.87 -11.02
C SER A 112 4.10 30.43 -12.16
N PHE A 113 3.74 30.78 -13.39
CA PHE A 113 4.47 30.50 -14.62
C PHE A 113 5.92 31.01 -14.62
N TRP A 114 6.21 32.12 -13.96
CA TRP A 114 7.52 32.80 -13.99
C TRP A 114 8.62 32.03 -13.24
N HIS A 115 8.28 31.32 -12.18
CA HIS A 115 9.23 30.51 -11.42
C HIS A 115 9.60 29.19 -12.15
N LEU A 116 8.72 28.71 -13.04
CA LEU A 116 8.92 27.51 -13.83
C LEU A 116 10.10 27.65 -14.84
N LEU A 117 10.27 28.82 -15.44
CA LEU A 117 11.28 29.05 -16.48
C LEU A 117 12.71 28.99 -15.93
N GLY A 118 12.96 29.47 -14.71
CA GLY A 118 14.31 29.50 -14.12
C GLY A 118 14.79 28.14 -13.56
N ARG A 119 13.89 27.22 -13.23
CA ARG A 119 14.21 25.93 -12.60
C ARG A 119 13.95 24.70 -13.45
N GLN A 120 13.63 24.85 -14.73
CA GLN A 120 13.33 23.72 -15.61
C GLN A 120 14.50 22.72 -15.71
N GLY A 121 15.74 23.20 -15.74
CA GLY A 121 16.92 22.34 -15.80
C GLY A 121 17.04 21.42 -14.58
N GLU A 122 16.93 21.99 -13.38
CA GLU A 122 17.01 21.24 -12.11
C GLU A 122 15.85 20.25 -11.95
N LEU A 123 14.62 20.70 -12.25
CA LEU A 123 13.43 19.87 -12.20
C LEU A 123 13.53 18.68 -13.16
N ASN A 124 14.01 18.93 -14.38
CA ASN A 124 14.18 17.91 -15.39
C ASN A 124 15.28 16.91 -14.99
N ALA A 125 16.38 17.38 -14.38
CA ALA A 125 17.40 16.49 -13.83
C ALA A 125 16.83 15.57 -12.74
N LYS A 126 16.17 16.13 -11.74
CA LYS A 126 15.48 15.35 -10.68
C LYS A 126 14.48 14.34 -11.26
N ALA A 127 13.71 14.73 -12.28
CA ALA A 127 12.78 13.83 -12.94
C ALA A 127 13.50 12.65 -13.62
N ARG A 128 14.62 12.90 -14.31
CA ARG A 128 15.42 11.85 -14.94
C ARG A 128 16.07 10.92 -13.93
N ASP A 129 16.62 11.47 -12.84
CA ASP A 129 17.23 10.68 -11.76
C ASP A 129 16.19 9.74 -11.16
N LEU A 130 14.97 10.23 -10.90
CA LEU A 130 13.88 9.40 -10.38
C LEU A 130 13.43 8.33 -11.37
N LEU A 131 13.43 8.63 -12.69
CA LEU A 131 13.14 7.62 -13.72
C LEU A 131 14.18 6.51 -13.75
N VAL A 132 15.45 6.82 -13.52
CA VAL A 132 16.53 5.83 -13.37
C VAL A 132 16.26 4.99 -12.11
N GLU A 133 15.88 5.63 -11.01
CA GLU A 133 15.63 4.97 -9.73
C GLU A 133 14.49 3.95 -9.81
N ILE A 134 13.40 4.29 -10.52
CA ILE A 134 12.25 3.40 -10.70
C ILE A 134 12.35 2.48 -11.93
N GLY A 135 13.49 2.49 -12.66
CA GLY A 135 13.75 1.61 -13.79
C GLY A 135 12.96 1.93 -15.07
N LEU A 136 12.56 3.20 -15.26
CA LEU A 136 11.78 3.66 -16.42
C LEU A 136 12.50 4.70 -17.30
N ALA A 137 13.82 4.84 -17.17
CA ALA A 137 14.59 5.84 -17.91
C ALA A 137 14.51 5.65 -19.43
N ASP A 138 14.49 4.41 -19.91
CA ASP A 138 14.38 4.03 -21.34
C ASP A 138 12.96 4.26 -21.90
N ARG A 139 11.98 4.51 -21.03
CA ARG A 139 10.58 4.74 -21.36
C ARG A 139 10.14 6.19 -21.12
N ALA A 140 11.07 7.10 -20.85
CA ALA A 140 10.79 8.49 -20.48
C ALA A 140 9.80 9.20 -21.41
N ASP A 141 9.94 9.02 -22.72
CA ASP A 141 9.14 9.69 -23.75
C ASP A 141 7.89 8.89 -24.17
N TYR A 142 7.68 7.68 -23.63
CA TYR A 142 6.50 6.87 -23.96
C TYR A 142 5.26 7.43 -23.26
N PRO A 143 4.07 7.33 -23.89
CA PRO A 143 2.81 7.59 -23.23
C PRO A 143 2.64 6.63 -22.04
N ALA A 144 2.33 7.18 -20.87
CA ALA A 144 2.24 6.37 -19.65
C ALA A 144 1.15 5.27 -19.72
N GLY A 145 0.11 5.50 -20.51
CA GLY A 145 -0.96 4.51 -20.74
C GLY A 145 -0.54 3.29 -21.55
N GLU A 146 0.60 3.34 -22.26
CA GLU A 146 1.15 2.23 -23.07
C GLU A 146 2.13 1.35 -22.30
N LEU A 147 2.44 1.71 -21.06
CA LEU A 147 3.29 0.91 -20.18
C LEU A 147 2.60 -0.40 -19.77
N ALA A 148 3.37 -1.47 -19.60
CA ALA A 148 2.91 -2.68 -18.94
C ALA A 148 2.45 -2.39 -17.51
N TYR A 149 1.55 -3.21 -16.96
CA TYR A 149 0.93 -2.98 -15.65
C TYR A 149 1.96 -2.76 -14.52
N ALA A 150 2.99 -3.61 -14.43
CA ALA A 150 4.05 -3.46 -13.44
C ALA A 150 4.83 -2.14 -13.60
N GLN A 151 5.05 -1.68 -14.84
CA GLN A 151 5.70 -0.40 -15.12
C GLN A 151 4.81 0.79 -14.73
N GLN A 152 3.49 0.69 -14.95
CA GLN A 152 2.53 1.71 -14.49
C GLN A 152 2.54 1.82 -12.97
N ARG A 153 2.64 0.70 -12.24
CA ARG A 153 2.79 0.69 -10.79
C ARG A 153 4.10 1.32 -10.33
N ALA A 154 5.21 1.02 -11.00
CA ALA A 154 6.49 1.67 -10.71
C ALA A 154 6.42 3.20 -10.94
N LEU A 155 5.74 3.64 -12.01
CA LEU A 155 5.51 5.06 -12.28
C LEU A 155 4.66 5.72 -11.19
N GLU A 156 3.60 5.09 -10.74
CA GLU A 156 2.72 5.58 -9.66
C GLU A 156 3.51 5.79 -8.35
N LEU A 157 4.36 4.83 -8.00
CA LEU A 157 5.29 4.96 -6.87
C LEU A 157 6.26 6.12 -7.07
N GLY A 158 6.83 6.28 -8.27
CA GLY A 158 7.68 7.41 -8.62
C GLY A 158 6.99 8.76 -8.45
N ILE A 159 5.72 8.88 -8.86
CA ILE A 159 4.91 10.10 -8.66
C ILE A 159 4.72 10.39 -7.16
N ALA A 160 4.43 9.37 -6.34
CA ALA A 160 4.29 9.52 -4.90
C ALA A 160 5.58 10.04 -4.25
N ILE A 161 6.74 9.56 -4.68
CA ILE A 161 8.05 10.05 -4.21
C ILE A 161 8.32 11.47 -4.71
N ALA A 162 8.07 11.72 -5.99
CA ALA A 162 8.23 13.03 -6.60
C ALA A 162 7.43 14.11 -5.86
N SER A 163 6.22 13.77 -5.39
CA SER A 163 5.38 14.68 -4.60
C SER A 163 5.96 15.03 -3.23
N GLY A 164 7.03 14.35 -2.79
CA GLY A 164 7.69 14.59 -1.52
C GLY A 164 6.96 14.00 -0.33
N ALA A 165 6.16 12.95 -0.53
CA ALA A 165 5.46 12.28 0.56
C ALA A 165 6.43 11.69 1.59
N ASP A 166 6.10 11.86 2.88
CA ASP A 166 6.82 11.26 4.01
C ASP A 166 6.15 9.98 4.50
N LEU A 167 4.84 9.85 4.22
CA LEU A 167 4.06 8.65 4.44
C LEU A 167 3.44 8.20 3.12
N ILE A 168 3.73 6.96 2.73
CA ILE A 168 3.23 6.33 1.51
C ILE A 168 2.28 5.21 1.91
N MET A 169 1.09 5.19 1.33
CA MET A 169 0.09 4.13 1.54
C MET A 169 -0.05 3.31 0.27
N LEU A 170 0.19 2.00 0.35
CA LEU A 170 0.08 1.06 -0.77
C LEU A 170 -1.06 0.06 -0.52
N ASP A 171 -1.98 -0.02 -1.47
CA ASP A 171 -3.15 -0.92 -1.42
C ASP A 171 -2.94 -2.05 -2.44
N GLU A 172 -2.55 -3.24 -1.96
CA GLU A 172 -2.23 -4.42 -2.75
C GLU A 172 -1.24 -4.12 -3.91
N PRO A 173 -0.02 -3.63 -3.59
CA PRO A 173 0.90 -3.09 -4.61
C PRO A 173 1.35 -4.11 -5.65
N VAL A 174 1.27 -5.42 -5.38
CA VAL A 174 1.71 -6.49 -6.28
C VAL A 174 0.56 -7.33 -6.84
N ALA A 175 -0.69 -6.97 -6.55
CA ALA A 175 -1.85 -7.72 -7.03
C ALA A 175 -1.86 -7.81 -8.56
N GLY A 176 -2.08 -9.03 -9.09
CA GLY A 176 -2.12 -9.28 -10.54
C GLY A 176 -0.77 -9.36 -11.24
N MET A 177 0.35 -9.31 -10.52
CA MET A 177 1.69 -9.49 -11.05
C MET A 177 2.10 -10.96 -11.08
N SER A 178 2.95 -11.34 -12.02
CA SER A 178 3.68 -12.60 -11.98
C SER A 178 4.68 -12.61 -10.80
N HIS A 179 5.19 -13.77 -10.41
CA HIS A 179 6.14 -13.90 -9.30
C HIS A 179 7.38 -13.01 -9.49
N SER A 180 7.99 -13.02 -10.68
CA SER A 180 9.18 -12.21 -10.98
C SER A 180 8.90 -10.69 -11.00
N GLU A 181 7.71 -10.28 -11.44
CA GLU A 181 7.29 -8.88 -11.38
C GLU A 181 7.04 -8.44 -9.92
N ALA A 182 6.43 -9.30 -9.11
CA ALA A 182 6.20 -9.04 -7.69
C ALA A 182 7.52 -8.89 -6.93
N GLU A 183 8.51 -9.78 -7.15
CA GLU A 183 9.86 -9.65 -6.57
C GLU A 183 10.52 -8.32 -6.94
N SER A 184 10.45 -7.95 -8.23
CA SER A 184 10.98 -6.67 -8.72
C SER A 184 10.27 -5.47 -8.09
N ALA A 185 8.94 -5.53 -7.95
CA ALA A 185 8.15 -4.48 -7.31
C ALA A 185 8.47 -4.36 -5.82
N VAL A 186 8.63 -5.47 -5.10
CA VAL A 186 9.05 -5.49 -3.68
C VAL A 186 10.43 -4.87 -3.50
N ALA A 187 11.39 -5.24 -4.34
CA ALA A 187 12.73 -4.67 -4.32
C ALA A 187 12.69 -3.14 -4.57
N LEU A 188 11.86 -2.70 -5.51
CA LEU A 188 11.64 -1.28 -5.78
C LEU A 188 11.00 -0.60 -4.57
N ILE A 189 9.90 -1.12 -4.01
CA ILE A 189 9.23 -0.56 -2.83
C ILE A 189 10.23 -0.37 -1.68
N ARG A 190 11.04 -1.38 -1.37
CA ARG A 190 12.05 -1.29 -0.32
C ARG A 190 13.05 -0.15 -0.56
N LYS A 191 13.56 -0.05 -1.79
CA LYS A 191 14.52 0.96 -2.18
C LYS A 191 13.97 2.38 -2.04
N ILE A 192 12.79 2.62 -2.60
CA ILE A 192 12.22 3.97 -2.69
C ILE A 192 11.55 4.44 -1.39
N THR A 193 11.22 3.52 -0.48
CA THR A 193 10.67 3.84 0.84
C THR A 193 11.75 3.92 1.92
N GLU A 194 13.03 3.82 1.58
CA GLU A 194 14.12 4.01 2.53
C GLU A 194 14.03 5.40 3.18
N GLY A 195 14.04 5.44 4.52
CA GLY A 195 13.86 6.67 5.29
C GLY A 195 12.45 7.28 5.27
N LYS A 196 11.47 6.64 4.63
CA LYS A 196 10.07 7.05 4.60
C LYS A 196 9.22 6.11 5.43
N THR A 197 8.04 6.58 5.83
CA THR A 197 7.04 5.73 6.47
C THR A 197 6.17 5.08 5.40
N LEU A 198 5.96 3.78 5.52
CA LEU A 198 5.12 2.99 4.62
C LEU A 198 3.97 2.36 5.40
N ILE A 199 2.76 2.45 4.85
CA ILE A 199 1.64 1.61 5.27
C ILE A 199 1.20 0.81 4.05
N MET A 200 1.10 -0.51 4.19
CA MET A 200 0.64 -1.36 3.10
C MET A 200 -0.48 -2.29 3.56
N VAL A 201 -1.42 -2.53 2.67
CA VAL A 201 -2.37 -3.65 2.76
C VAL A 201 -1.93 -4.70 1.77
N GLU A 202 -1.72 -5.91 2.24
CA GLU A 202 -1.35 -7.06 1.42
C GLU A 202 -1.98 -8.34 1.98
N HIS A 203 -2.18 -9.31 1.09
CA HIS A 203 -2.68 -10.63 1.43
C HIS A 203 -1.63 -11.73 1.19
N ASP A 204 -0.56 -11.44 0.44
CA ASP A 204 0.59 -12.35 0.31
C ASP A 204 1.50 -12.18 1.53
N MET A 205 1.46 -13.19 2.40
CA MET A 205 2.22 -13.20 3.64
C MET A 205 3.72 -13.19 3.42
N ASN A 206 4.23 -13.73 2.31
CA ASN A 206 5.66 -13.70 2.02
C ASN A 206 6.13 -12.27 1.80
N ILE A 207 5.36 -11.49 1.04
CA ILE A 207 5.64 -10.06 0.79
C ILE A 207 5.54 -9.26 2.08
N VAL A 208 4.49 -9.51 2.88
CA VAL A 208 4.30 -8.86 4.17
C VAL A 208 5.49 -9.09 5.09
N PHE A 209 5.92 -10.35 5.25
CA PHE A 209 7.06 -10.70 6.11
C PHE A 209 8.40 -10.20 5.57
N ASP A 210 8.49 -10.00 4.26
CA ASP A 210 9.69 -9.50 3.62
C ASP A 210 9.85 -7.98 3.75
N VAL A 211 8.76 -7.22 3.71
CA VAL A 211 8.79 -5.75 3.66
C VAL A 211 8.54 -5.10 5.02
N ALA A 212 7.64 -5.63 5.84
CA ALA A 212 7.15 -4.94 7.02
C ALA A 212 8.06 -5.06 8.25
N ASP A 213 8.23 -3.96 8.97
CA ASP A 213 8.87 -3.93 10.29
C ASP A 213 7.85 -4.30 11.39
N ARG A 214 6.58 -3.93 11.19
CA ARG A 214 5.44 -4.26 12.07
C ARG A 214 4.21 -4.63 11.25
N ILE A 215 3.37 -5.48 11.85
CA ILE A 215 2.14 -5.97 11.23
C ILE A 215 0.99 -5.78 12.22
N SER A 216 -0.11 -5.19 11.75
CA SER A 216 -1.39 -5.16 12.45
C SER A 216 -2.38 -6.08 11.77
N VAL A 217 -3.06 -6.91 12.55
CA VAL A 217 -4.06 -7.86 12.07
C VAL A 217 -5.44 -7.29 12.36
N LEU A 218 -6.18 -6.97 11.30
CA LEU A 218 -7.53 -6.45 11.34
C LEU A 218 -8.54 -7.58 11.08
N VAL A 219 -9.48 -7.80 12.01
CA VAL A 219 -10.53 -8.82 11.90
C VAL A 219 -11.84 -8.20 12.33
N TYR A 220 -12.87 -8.30 11.51
CA TYR A 220 -14.23 -7.72 11.77
C TYR A 220 -14.20 -6.26 12.24
N GLY A 221 -13.25 -5.47 11.70
CA GLY A 221 -13.11 -4.05 12.00
C GLY A 221 -12.33 -3.72 13.27
N GLU A 222 -11.71 -4.69 13.92
CA GLU A 222 -10.91 -4.53 15.15
C GLU A 222 -9.48 -4.99 14.93
N ILE A 223 -8.49 -4.32 15.52
CA ILE A 223 -7.10 -4.81 15.54
C ILE A 223 -6.98 -5.83 16.68
N ILE A 224 -6.78 -7.10 16.30
CA ILE A 224 -6.65 -8.21 17.27
C ILE A 224 -5.20 -8.43 17.72
N ALA A 225 -4.23 -7.98 16.92
CA ALA A 225 -2.79 -8.04 17.22
C ALA A 225 -2.03 -6.98 16.44
N SER A 226 -0.95 -6.42 17.02
CA SER A 226 -0.03 -5.52 16.35
C SER A 226 1.37 -5.74 16.93
N ASP A 227 2.30 -6.31 16.12
CA ASP A 227 3.63 -6.68 16.58
C ASP A 227 4.60 -6.88 15.40
N THR A 228 5.82 -7.34 15.70
CA THR A 228 6.82 -7.73 14.69
C THR A 228 6.33 -8.93 13.86
N PRO A 229 6.82 -9.11 12.63
CA PRO A 229 6.45 -10.25 11.77
C PRO A 229 6.60 -11.60 12.47
N THR A 230 7.69 -11.80 13.22
CA THR A 230 7.94 -13.05 13.95
C THR A 230 6.88 -13.30 15.05
N ALA A 231 6.54 -12.26 15.83
CA ALA A 231 5.54 -12.37 16.89
C ALA A 231 4.13 -12.61 16.33
N ILE A 232 3.77 -11.94 15.23
CA ILE A 232 2.48 -12.16 14.53
C ILE A 232 2.35 -13.59 14.01
N ARG A 233 3.42 -14.14 13.41
CA ARG A 233 3.42 -15.53 12.93
C ARG A 233 3.18 -16.55 14.05
N ALA A 234 3.71 -16.29 15.24
CA ALA A 234 3.57 -17.17 16.41
C ALA A 234 2.29 -16.92 17.22
N ASN A 235 1.48 -15.91 16.88
CA ASN A 235 0.31 -15.52 17.68
C ASN A 235 -0.88 -16.46 17.43
N PRO A 236 -1.37 -17.20 18.46
CA PRO A 236 -2.48 -18.16 18.31
C PRO A 236 -3.77 -17.52 17.80
N LYS A 237 -4.11 -16.29 18.25
CA LYS A 237 -5.32 -15.59 17.81
C LYS A 237 -5.26 -15.23 16.32
N VAL A 238 -4.06 -14.92 15.81
CA VAL A 238 -3.85 -14.63 14.39
C VAL A 238 -3.99 -15.93 13.58
N GLN A 239 -3.37 -17.01 14.05
CA GLN A 239 -3.49 -18.32 13.42
C GLN A 239 -4.95 -18.79 13.34
N GLU A 240 -5.71 -18.65 14.41
CA GLU A 240 -7.14 -19.00 14.46
C GLU A 240 -7.97 -18.17 13.46
N ALA A 241 -7.71 -16.86 13.40
CA ALA A 241 -8.41 -15.95 12.49
C ALA A 241 -8.15 -16.24 11.00
N TYR A 242 -6.98 -16.80 10.66
CA TYR A 242 -6.65 -17.21 9.31
C TYR A 242 -6.95 -18.68 9.02
N LEU A 243 -6.83 -19.61 10.00
CA LEU A 243 -7.13 -21.03 9.83
C LEU A 243 -8.64 -21.30 9.69
N GLY A 244 -9.49 -20.41 10.20
CA GLY A 244 -10.94 -20.47 9.96
C GLY A 244 -11.33 -20.29 8.49
N GLU A 245 -10.44 -19.83 7.63
CA GLU A 245 -10.64 -19.61 6.19
C GLU A 245 -9.89 -20.63 5.30
N VAL A 246 -9.04 -21.52 5.87
CA VAL A 246 -8.36 -22.55 5.07
C VAL A 246 -9.36 -23.67 4.81
N PRO A 247 -9.76 -23.95 3.54
CA PRO A 247 -10.44 -25.17 3.20
C PRO A 247 -9.51 -26.31 3.63
N THR A 248 -9.95 -27.16 4.56
CA THR A 248 -9.25 -28.41 4.87
C THR A 248 -9.03 -29.13 3.55
N ALA A 249 -7.76 -29.19 3.11
CA ALA A 249 -7.39 -30.06 2.01
C ALA A 249 -7.87 -31.45 2.42
N SER A 250 -8.86 -31.96 1.68
CA SER A 250 -9.37 -33.30 1.81
C SER A 250 -8.16 -34.24 1.70
N THR A 251 -7.80 -34.86 2.83
CA THR A 251 -7.01 -36.06 2.86
C THR A 251 -7.83 -37.15 2.18
N ASP A 252 -7.76 -37.18 0.85
CA ASP A 252 -8.21 -38.37 0.12
C ASP A 252 -7.30 -39.51 0.56
N SER A 253 -7.92 -40.35 1.37
CA SER A 253 -7.44 -41.67 1.77
C SER A 253 -7.07 -42.46 0.50
N ILE A 254 -5.78 -42.71 0.35
CA ILE A 254 -5.31 -43.79 -0.54
C ILE A 254 -5.84 -45.09 0.08
N SER A 255 -6.93 -45.60 -0.46
CA SER A 255 -7.39 -46.92 -0.19
C SER A 255 -6.41 -47.90 -0.87
N ASP A 256 -5.72 -48.70 -0.03
CA ASP A 256 -4.98 -49.86 -0.44
C ASP A 256 -5.90 -50.83 -1.23
N GLU A 257 -5.82 -50.87 -2.54
CA GLU A 257 -6.29 -51.97 -3.35
C GLU A 257 -5.21 -53.05 -3.33
N LYS A 258 -5.56 -54.13 -2.68
CA LYS A 258 -4.83 -55.42 -2.77
C LYS A 258 -4.87 -55.93 -4.22
N PRO A 259 -3.79 -56.51 -4.74
CA PRO A 259 -3.83 -57.23 -5.99
C PRO A 259 -4.62 -58.54 -5.82
N GLU A 260 -5.69 -58.71 -6.61
CA GLU A 260 -6.34 -60.00 -6.78
C GLU A 260 -5.44 -60.93 -7.63
N ASP A 261 -5.16 -62.08 -7.06
CA ASP A 261 -4.57 -63.22 -7.75
C ASP A 261 -5.50 -63.67 -8.88
N ILE A 262 -4.98 -63.68 -10.10
CA ILE A 262 -5.60 -64.40 -11.21
C ILE A 262 -4.75 -65.63 -11.46
N ASP A 263 -5.14 -66.72 -10.80
CA ASP A 263 -4.77 -68.10 -11.20
C ASP A 263 -5.97 -68.73 -11.91
N GLY A 264 -5.71 -69.37 -13.05
CA GLY A 264 -6.44 -70.54 -13.44
C GLY A 264 -7.33 -70.47 -14.68
N ALA A 265 -6.82 -71.04 -15.71
CA ALA A 265 -7.37 -71.86 -16.82
C ALA A 265 -7.36 -71.19 -18.18
#